data_ccf3a5a1c9cca4c15ace2cea31d58aef
#
_entry.id   ccf3a5a1c9cca4c15ace2cea31d58aef
#
_cell.length_a   1.000
_cell.length_b   1.000
_cell.length_c   1.000
_cell.angle_alpha   90.00
_cell.angle_beta   90.00
_cell.angle_gamma   90.00
#
_symmetry.space_group_name_H-M   'P 1'
#
loop_
_entity.id
_entity.type
_entity.pdbx_description
1 polymer ?
#
loop_
_entity_poly.entity_id
_entity_poly.type
_entity_poly.pdbx_seq_one_letter_code
_entity_poly.pdbx_strand_id
1 'polypeptide(L)'
;MKRLKKLLIITFAVVGSGLLVMQPAYSHCQIPCGIYDDHARVKSMLEDAATTEKATKLIAELAGKSDAQSQNQMVRWVMNKEQHAQNIISTISDYFLTQRVKTDAKDYAERLAKHHAVIVAAMKTKQNADMKYASMLKQSIEALLPYYPEHKHQK
;
A
#
# COMPACT_ATOMS: atom_id res chain seq x y z
N MET A 1 63.63 1.78 -4.08
CA MET A 1 62.90 3.07 -4.09
C MET A 1 61.89 3.23 -5.25
N LYS A 2 62.26 2.97 -6.50
CA LYS A 2 61.32 3.12 -7.67
C LYS A 2 60.10 2.21 -7.62
N ARG A 3 60.20 0.96 -7.14
CA ARG A 3 59.05 0.02 -7.01
C ARG A 3 58.10 0.44 -5.91
N LEU A 4 58.59 0.95 -4.78
CA LEU A 4 57.74 1.42 -3.68
C LEU A 4 56.92 2.65 -4.05
N LYS A 5 57.49 3.60 -4.82
CA LYS A 5 56.80 4.79 -5.35
C LYS A 5 55.68 4.41 -6.35
N LYS A 6 55.90 3.41 -7.23
CA LYS A 6 54.88 2.90 -8.15
C LYS A 6 53.73 2.23 -7.39
N LEU A 7 54.02 1.44 -6.37
CA LEU A 7 53.01 0.79 -5.54
C LEU A 7 52.11 1.83 -4.84
N LEU A 8 52.72 2.87 -4.26
CA LEU A 8 52.03 3.96 -3.57
C LEU A 8 51.09 4.76 -4.52
N ILE A 9 51.53 5.01 -5.75
CA ILE A 9 50.73 5.72 -6.77
C ILE A 9 49.51 4.88 -7.21
N ILE A 10 49.72 3.56 -7.39
CA ILE A 10 48.61 2.65 -7.77
C ILE A 10 47.59 2.54 -6.64
N THR A 11 48.05 2.44 -5.39
CA THR A 11 47.12 2.38 -4.24
C THR A 11 46.32 3.67 -4.08
N PHE A 12 46.96 4.83 -4.30
CA PHE A 12 46.28 6.13 -4.22
C PHE A 12 45.26 6.31 -5.36
N ALA A 13 45.55 5.82 -6.58
CA ALA A 13 44.64 5.87 -7.72
C ALA A 13 43.42 4.96 -7.51
N VAL A 14 43.60 3.76 -6.92
CA VAL A 14 42.49 2.83 -6.63
C VAL A 14 41.60 3.35 -5.51
N VAL A 15 42.15 3.94 -4.45
CA VAL A 15 41.37 4.54 -3.36
C VAL A 15 40.66 5.82 -3.82
N GLY A 16 41.33 6.64 -4.66
CA GLY A 16 40.72 7.87 -5.22
C GLY A 16 39.57 7.61 -6.18
N SER A 17 39.63 6.54 -6.98
CA SER A 17 38.52 6.17 -7.88
C SER A 17 37.32 5.58 -7.15
N GLY A 18 37.51 4.94 -5.98
CA GLY A 18 36.43 4.44 -5.15
C GLY A 18 35.60 5.54 -4.45
N LEU A 19 36.17 6.71 -4.21
CA LEU A 19 35.53 7.85 -3.56
C LEU A 19 34.67 8.69 -4.52
N LEU A 20 34.86 8.56 -5.85
CA LEU A 20 34.12 9.33 -6.87
C LEU A 20 32.76 8.72 -7.28
N VAL A 21 32.41 7.52 -6.79
CA VAL A 21 31.19 6.80 -7.17
C VAL A 21 30.13 6.80 -6.07
N MET A 22 30.36 7.45 -4.93
CA MET A 22 29.31 7.63 -3.91
C MET A 22 28.36 8.75 -4.33
N GLN A 23 27.48 8.46 -5.30
CA GLN A 23 26.31 9.29 -5.54
C GLN A 23 25.39 9.14 -4.33
N PRO A 24 24.96 10.22 -3.67
CA PRO A 24 23.95 10.13 -2.64
C PRO A 24 22.65 9.61 -3.29
N ALA A 25 22.33 8.35 -3.06
CA ALA A 25 21.04 7.81 -3.42
C ALA A 25 20.00 8.41 -2.45
N TYR A 26 19.36 9.51 -2.86
CA TYR A 26 18.22 10.06 -2.15
C TYR A 26 17.02 9.14 -2.39
N SER A 27 16.92 8.08 -1.60
CA SER A 27 15.73 7.25 -1.51
C SER A 27 14.80 7.84 -0.45
N HIS A 28 13.91 8.75 -0.85
CA HIS A 28 12.90 9.34 0.04
C HIS A 28 11.51 8.73 -0.14
N CYS A 29 11.37 7.70 -0.97
CA CYS A 29 10.13 6.97 -1.15
C CYS A 29 10.33 5.51 -0.73
N GLN A 30 9.37 4.93 0.02
CA GLN A 30 9.36 3.49 0.33
C GLN A 30 9.31 2.63 -0.95
N ILE A 31 8.69 3.16 -1.99
CA ILE A 31 8.57 2.53 -3.31
C ILE A 31 9.09 3.54 -4.33
N PRO A 32 10.01 3.16 -5.23
CA PRO A 32 10.57 4.07 -6.24
C PRO A 32 9.48 4.71 -7.08
N CYS A 33 9.53 6.04 -7.23
CA CYS A 33 8.59 6.80 -8.04
C CYS A 33 8.64 6.35 -9.51
N GLY A 34 7.48 6.19 -10.14
CA GLY A 34 7.37 5.87 -11.57
C GLY A 34 7.48 4.39 -11.94
N ILE A 35 7.80 3.49 -10.98
CA ILE A 35 7.85 2.04 -11.24
C ILE A 35 6.48 1.40 -11.06
N TYR A 36 5.61 1.99 -10.20
CA TYR A 36 4.30 1.41 -9.86
C TYR A 36 3.17 2.26 -10.40
N ASP A 37 2.18 1.59 -10.98
CA ASP A 37 0.94 2.18 -11.46
C ASP A 37 0.01 2.49 -10.27
N ASP A 38 -0.31 3.77 -10.06
CA ASP A 38 -1.22 4.22 -8.99
C ASP A 38 -2.63 3.63 -9.19
N HIS A 39 -3.09 3.54 -10.45
CA HIS A 39 -4.38 2.94 -10.78
C HIS A 39 -4.42 1.46 -10.37
N ALA A 40 -3.38 0.70 -10.69
CA ALA A 40 -3.28 -0.70 -10.29
C ALA A 40 -3.35 -0.88 -8.77
N ARG A 41 -2.79 0.06 -8.00
CA ARG A 41 -2.89 0.04 -6.54
C ARG A 41 -4.31 0.29 -6.03
N VAL A 42 -5.04 1.23 -6.65
CA VAL A 42 -6.46 1.42 -6.32
C VAL A 42 -7.27 0.18 -6.68
N LYS A 43 -6.99 -0.46 -7.80
CA LYS A 43 -7.63 -1.73 -8.20
C LYS A 43 -7.33 -2.85 -7.21
N SER A 44 -6.07 -2.99 -6.75
CA SER A 44 -5.71 -3.97 -5.72
C SER A 44 -6.45 -3.73 -4.41
N MET A 45 -6.62 -2.47 -3.98
CA MET A 45 -7.44 -2.17 -2.79
C MET A 45 -8.92 -2.52 -3.00
N LEU A 46 -9.46 -2.40 -4.22
CA LEU A 46 -10.83 -2.84 -4.53
C LEU A 46 -10.96 -4.37 -4.48
N GLU A 47 -9.93 -5.13 -4.86
CA GLU A 47 -9.88 -6.59 -4.69
C GLU A 47 -9.83 -6.98 -3.20
N ASP A 48 -9.03 -6.28 -2.39
CA ASP A 48 -9.02 -6.44 -0.94
C ASP A 48 -10.40 -6.13 -0.33
N ALA A 49 -11.05 -5.04 -0.77
CA ALA A 49 -12.40 -4.68 -0.32
C ALA A 49 -13.44 -5.74 -0.69
N ALA A 50 -13.38 -6.30 -1.90
CA ALA A 50 -14.26 -7.40 -2.30
C ALA A 50 -14.05 -8.65 -1.44
N THR A 51 -12.81 -8.91 -1.02
CA THR A 51 -12.50 -10.01 -0.10
C THR A 51 -13.06 -9.74 1.30
N THR A 52 -12.97 -8.51 1.81
CA THR A 52 -13.59 -8.15 3.11
C THR A 52 -15.11 -8.26 3.05
N GLU A 53 -15.73 -7.87 1.94
CA GLU A 53 -17.18 -8.00 1.73
C GLU A 53 -17.61 -9.48 1.75
N LYS A 54 -16.93 -10.34 0.98
CA LYS A 54 -17.15 -11.79 1.00
C LYS A 54 -16.96 -12.39 2.38
N ALA A 55 -15.89 -12.01 3.09
CA ALA A 55 -15.61 -12.50 4.43
C ALA A 55 -16.71 -12.09 5.41
N THR A 56 -17.17 -10.83 5.37
CA THR A 56 -18.26 -10.33 6.22
C THR A 56 -19.55 -11.12 6.00
N LYS A 57 -19.90 -11.41 4.74
CA LYS A 57 -21.07 -12.22 4.42
C LYS A 57 -20.96 -13.64 4.99
N LEU A 58 -19.81 -14.30 4.81
CA LEU A 58 -19.59 -15.67 5.27
C LEU A 58 -19.51 -15.76 6.81
N ILE A 59 -19.00 -14.74 7.49
CA ILE A 59 -19.06 -14.62 8.95
C ILE A 59 -20.52 -14.61 9.41
N ALA A 60 -21.39 -13.83 8.76
CA ALA A 60 -22.81 -13.78 9.10
C ALA A 60 -23.52 -15.13 8.85
N GLU A 61 -23.21 -15.83 7.75
CA GLU A 61 -23.75 -17.16 7.44
C GLU A 61 -23.30 -18.26 8.40
N LEU A 62 -22.13 -18.10 9.02
CA LEU A 62 -21.56 -19.04 10.00
C LEU A 62 -21.97 -18.70 11.44
N ALA A 63 -22.54 -17.52 11.67
CA ALA A 63 -22.96 -17.10 13.00
C ALA A 63 -23.96 -18.09 13.62
N GLY A 64 -23.70 -18.53 14.87
CA GLY A 64 -24.53 -19.47 15.58
C GLY A 64 -24.27 -20.96 15.26
N LYS A 65 -23.44 -21.30 14.28
CA LYS A 65 -23.01 -22.68 14.03
C LYS A 65 -21.93 -23.10 15.01
N SER A 66 -22.09 -24.28 15.62
CA SER A 66 -21.23 -24.74 16.72
C SER A 66 -20.38 -25.99 16.36
N ASP A 67 -20.55 -26.56 15.17
CA ASP A 67 -19.73 -27.69 14.73
C ASP A 67 -18.27 -27.25 14.45
N ALA A 68 -17.33 -28.15 14.59
CA ALA A 68 -15.90 -27.87 14.49
C ALA A 68 -15.51 -27.27 13.12
N GLN A 69 -16.13 -27.72 12.03
CA GLN A 69 -15.84 -27.21 10.70
C GLN A 69 -16.30 -25.75 10.53
N SER A 70 -17.52 -25.45 10.99
CA SER A 70 -18.06 -24.08 10.95
C SER A 70 -17.23 -23.13 11.81
N GLN A 71 -16.82 -23.55 13.01
CA GLN A 71 -15.94 -22.76 13.86
C GLN A 71 -14.57 -22.51 13.22
N ASN A 72 -13.97 -23.53 12.61
CA ASN A 72 -12.72 -23.36 11.87
C ASN A 72 -12.87 -22.34 10.73
N GLN A 73 -13.94 -22.43 9.94
CA GLN A 73 -14.19 -21.51 8.83
C GLN A 73 -14.48 -20.09 9.34
N MET A 74 -15.20 -19.93 10.44
CA MET A 74 -15.46 -18.64 11.09
C MET A 74 -14.14 -17.91 11.39
N VAL A 75 -13.21 -18.58 12.08
CA VAL A 75 -11.90 -18.01 12.43
C VAL A 75 -11.13 -17.60 11.18
N ARG A 76 -11.10 -18.44 10.15
CA ARG A 76 -10.41 -18.13 8.88
C ARG A 76 -10.98 -16.90 8.18
N TRP A 77 -12.31 -16.74 8.13
CA TRP A 77 -12.93 -15.58 7.49
C TRP A 77 -12.73 -14.31 8.30
N VAL A 78 -12.74 -14.37 9.64
CA VAL A 78 -12.37 -13.23 10.49
C VAL A 78 -10.94 -12.81 10.19
N MET A 79 -9.97 -13.74 10.17
CA MET A 79 -8.58 -13.43 9.86
C MET A 79 -8.40 -12.83 8.44
N ASN A 80 -9.09 -13.37 7.45
CA ASN A 80 -9.06 -12.81 6.09
C ASN A 80 -9.61 -11.38 6.06
N LYS A 81 -10.75 -11.12 6.70
CA LYS A 81 -11.33 -9.77 6.81
C LYS A 81 -10.33 -8.79 7.43
N GLU A 82 -9.72 -9.17 8.54
CA GLU A 82 -8.71 -8.36 9.24
C GLU A 82 -7.50 -8.07 8.35
N GLN A 83 -6.95 -9.08 7.69
CA GLN A 83 -5.74 -8.93 6.88
C GLN A 83 -5.98 -8.05 5.65
N HIS A 84 -7.07 -8.29 4.90
CA HIS A 84 -7.37 -7.52 3.69
C HIS A 84 -7.71 -6.06 4.01
N ALA A 85 -8.45 -5.81 5.09
CA ALA A 85 -8.67 -4.43 5.56
C ALA A 85 -7.36 -3.75 6.03
N GLN A 86 -6.43 -4.50 6.65
CA GLN A 86 -5.11 -3.98 7.02
C GLN A 86 -4.26 -3.66 5.80
N ASN A 87 -4.28 -4.48 4.75
CA ASN A 87 -3.56 -4.22 3.50
C ASN A 87 -3.99 -2.87 2.89
N ILE A 88 -5.30 -2.57 2.90
CA ILE A 88 -5.83 -1.29 2.43
C ILE A 88 -5.27 -0.13 3.28
N ILE A 89 -5.29 -0.23 4.61
CA ILE A 89 -4.74 0.79 5.51
C ILE A 89 -3.26 1.02 5.18
N SER A 90 -2.47 -0.05 5.07
CA SER A 90 -1.04 0.04 4.76
C SER A 90 -0.80 0.66 3.38
N THR A 91 -1.57 0.30 2.36
CA THR A 91 -1.45 0.87 1.02
C THR A 91 -1.74 2.38 1.03
N ILE A 92 -2.77 2.82 1.74
CA ILE A 92 -3.07 4.26 1.86
C ILE A 92 -1.96 4.98 2.63
N SER A 93 -1.54 4.46 3.79
CA SER A 93 -0.57 5.12 4.67
C SER A 93 0.82 5.16 4.05
N ASP A 94 1.32 4.00 3.62
CA ASP A 94 2.71 3.82 3.25
C ASP A 94 3.00 4.27 1.81
N TYR A 95 1.99 4.22 0.94
CA TYR A 95 2.14 4.61 -0.45
C TYR A 95 1.47 5.94 -0.78
N PHE A 96 0.15 6.04 -0.64
CA PHE A 96 -0.57 7.23 -1.11
C PHE A 96 -0.28 8.47 -0.25
N LEU A 97 -0.44 8.39 1.07
CA LEU A 97 -0.22 9.55 1.95
C LEU A 97 1.26 9.94 2.02
N THR A 98 2.18 8.97 1.97
CA THR A 98 3.61 9.23 2.08
C THR A 98 4.17 9.90 0.83
N GLN A 99 3.72 9.51 -0.38
CA GLN A 99 4.40 9.96 -1.60
C GLN A 99 3.49 10.48 -2.71
N ARG A 100 2.16 10.27 -2.65
CA ARG A 100 1.24 10.68 -3.74
C ARG A 100 0.35 11.86 -3.39
N VAL A 101 0.01 12.07 -2.12
CA VAL A 101 -0.75 13.23 -1.65
C VAL A 101 0.23 14.37 -1.39
N LYS A 102 0.36 15.30 -2.35
CA LYS A 102 1.33 16.39 -2.31
C LYS A 102 0.75 17.62 -1.63
N THR A 103 1.50 18.24 -0.71
CA THR A 103 1.09 19.40 0.08
C THR A 103 0.89 20.67 -0.75
N ASP A 104 1.52 20.75 -1.92
CA ASP A 104 1.43 21.87 -2.87
C ASP A 104 0.31 21.70 -3.90
N ALA A 105 -0.41 20.55 -3.90
CA ALA A 105 -1.54 20.35 -4.80
C ALA A 105 -2.73 21.24 -4.42
N LYS A 106 -3.40 21.83 -5.42
CA LYS A 106 -4.57 22.69 -5.22
C LYS A 106 -5.72 22.02 -4.47
N ASP A 107 -5.85 20.70 -4.64
CA ASP A 107 -6.88 19.86 -4.02
C ASP A 107 -6.36 19.08 -2.82
N TYR A 108 -5.23 19.49 -2.22
CA TYR A 108 -4.56 18.77 -1.14
C TYR A 108 -5.50 18.38 0.01
N ALA A 109 -6.26 19.35 0.54
CA ALA A 109 -7.15 19.10 1.69
C ALA A 109 -8.26 18.08 1.35
N GLU A 110 -8.87 18.19 0.17
CA GLU A 110 -9.90 17.25 -0.29
C GLU A 110 -9.31 15.86 -0.50
N ARG A 111 -8.18 15.78 -1.18
CA ARG A 111 -7.46 14.53 -1.44
C ARG A 111 -7.06 13.84 -0.15
N LEU A 112 -6.50 14.59 0.81
CA LEU A 112 -6.15 14.07 2.13
C LEU A 112 -7.38 13.52 2.87
N ALA A 113 -8.50 14.25 2.88
CA ALA A 113 -9.74 13.83 3.51
C ALA A 113 -10.28 12.52 2.91
N LYS A 114 -10.25 12.36 1.57
CA LYS A 114 -10.71 11.14 0.90
C LYS A 114 -9.82 9.93 1.23
N HIS A 115 -8.50 10.11 1.26
CA HIS A 115 -7.59 9.02 1.65
C HIS A 115 -7.78 8.62 3.13
N HIS A 116 -7.93 9.61 4.03
CA HIS A 116 -8.25 9.35 5.43
C HIS A 116 -9.59 8.61 5.59
N ALA A 117 -10.60 8.97 4.78
CA ALA A 117 -11.89 8.27 4.81
C ALA A 117 -11.76 6.78 4.49
N VAL A 118 -10.87 6.37 3.57
CA VAL A 118 -10.58 4.96 3.30
C VAL A 118 -10.01 4.26 4.54
N ILE A 119 -9.03 4.88 5.23
CA ILE A 119 -8.46 4.33 6.47
C ILE A 119 -9.55 4.11 7.54
N VAL A 120 -10.40 5.13 7.74
CA VAL A 120 -11.49 5.06 8.72
C VAL A 120 -12.51 3.98 8.34
N ALA A 121 -12.87 3.87 7.06
CA ALA A 121 -13.78 2.82 6.58
C ALA A 121 -13.18 1.42 6.75
N ALA A 122 -11.90 1.22 6.44
CA ALA A 122 -11.20 -0.04 6.64
C ALA A 122 -11.12 -0.42 8.13
N MET A 123 -10.83 0.53 9.02
CA MET A 123 -10.86 0.33 10.47
C MET A 123 -12.26 -0.11 10.95
N LYS A 124 -13.32 0.56 10.48
CA LYS A 124 -14.71 0.18 10.82
C LYS A 124 -15.06 -1.22 10.30
N THR A 125 -14.58 -1.60 9.10
CA THR A 125 -14.77 -2.95 8.54
C THR A 125 -14.07 -4.00 9.42
N LYS A 126 -12.89 -3.72 9.97
CA LYS A 126 -12.22 -4.60 10.94
C LYS A 126 -13.08 -4.80 12.20
N GLN A 127 -13.61 -3.72 12.76
CA GLN A 127 -14.32 -3.71 14.02
C GLN A 127 -15.74 -4.29 13.97
N ASN A 128 -16.31 -4.50 12.79
CA ASN A 128 -17.71 -4.87 12.63
C ASN A 128 -17.88 -6.04 11.65
N ALA A 129 -18.93 -6.83 11.86
CA ALA A 129 -19.38 -7.89 10.96
C ALA A 129 -20.63 -7.50 10.15
N ASP A 130 -20.85 -6.19 9.94
CA ASP A 130 -22.01 -5.65 9.22
C ASP A 130 -21.60 -5.24 7.80
N MET A 131 -22.34 -5.73 6.81
CA MET A 131 -22.12 -5.48 5.38
C MET A 131 -22.06 -3.99 5.01
N LYS A 132 -22.74 -3.12 5.76
CA LYS A 132 -22.71 -1.68 5.48
C LYS A 132 -21.30 -1.11 5.55
N TYR A 133 -20.45 -1.60 6.49
CA TYR A 133 -19.08 -1.11 6.62
C TYR A 133 -18.18 -1.61 5.47
N ALA A 134 -18.38 -2.84 5.01
CA ALA A 134 -17.69 -3.35 3.82
C ALA A 134 -18.09 -2.56 2.56
N SER A 135 -19.37 -2.25 2.39
CA SER A 135 -19.85 -1.41 1.28
C SER A 135 -19.32 0.03 1.36
N MET A 136 -19.29 0.63 2.55
CA MET A 136 -18.68 1.96 2.76
C MET A 136 -17.19 1.98 2.41
N LEU A 137 -16.45 0.92 2.77
CA LEU A 137 -15.04 0.80 2.40
C LEU A 137 -14.86 0.79 0.89
N LYS A 138 -15.60 -0.05 0.18
CA LYS A 138 -15.56 -0.10 -1.28
C LYS A 138 -15.85 1.26 -1.92
N GLN A 139 -16.93 1.93 -1.51
CA GLN A 139 -17.28 3.27 -2.01
C GLN A 139 -16.18 4.30 -1.73
N SER A 140 -15.56 4.27 -0.56
CA SER A 140 -14.47 5.17 -0.21
C SER A 140 -13.24 4.98 -1.12
N ILE A 141 -12.93 3.73 -1.51
CA ILE A 141 -11.84 3.43 -2.44
C ILE A 141 -12.22 3.86 -3.86
N GLU A 142 -13.46 3.59 -4.31
CA GLU A 142 -13.95 4.03 -5.63
C GLU A 142 -13.86 5.55 -5.80
N ALA A 143 -14.08 6.31 -4.72
CA ALA A 143 -13.94 7.77 -4.71
C ALA A 143 -12.50 8.27 -4.96
N LEU A 144 -11.49 7.39 -4.94
CA LEU A 144 -10.10 7.71 -5.28
C LEU A 144 -9.81 7.56 -6.78
N LEU A 145 -10.60 6.79 -7.54
CA LEU A 145 -10.36 6.52 -8.97
C LEU A 145 -10.16 7.79 -9.82
N PRO A 146 -10.90 8.89 -9.61
CA PRO A 146 -10.69 10.12 -10.39
C PRO A 146 -9.30 10.75 -10.19
N TYR A 147 -8.65 10.52 -9.05
CA TYR A 147 -7.30 11.02 -8.78
C TYR A 147 -6.20 10.15 -9.40
N TYR A 148 -6.52 8.92 -9.74
CA TYR A 148 -5.58 7.90 -10.23
C TYR A 148 -6.14 7.20 -11.47
N PRO A 149 -6.28 7.93 -12.61
CA PRO A 149 -6.80 7.35 -13.83
C PRO A 149 -5.85 6.29 -14.40
N GLU A 150 -6.40 5.36 -15.15
CA GLU A 150 -5.62 4.35 -15.86
C GLU A 150 -4.69 5.02 -16.88
N HIS A 151 -3.40 4.77 -16.79
CA HIS A 151 -2.45 5.20 -17.80
C HIS A 151 -2.56 4.26 -19.01
N LYS A 152 -3.04 4.77 -20.13
CA LYS A 152 -2.90 4.06 -21.41
C LYS A 152 -1.42 4.04 -21.76
N HIS A 153 -0.75 2.92 -21.53
CA HIS A 153 0.57 2.71 -22.08
C HIS A 153 0.46 2.84 -23.60
N GLN A 154 0.97 3.94 -24.14
CA GLN A 154 1.19 4.03 -25.58
C GLN A 154 2.21 2.95 -25.92
N LYS A 155 1.77 1.96 -26.70
CA LYS A 155 2.63 0.92 -27.27
C LYS A 155 3.55 1.53 -28.33
#